data_96dc126aea58f589f056d6d1475a0579
#
_entry.id   96dc126aea58f589f056d6d1475a0579
#
_cell.length_a   1.000
_cell.length_b   1.000
_cell.length_c   1.000
_cell.angle_alpha   90.00
_cell.angle_beta   90.00
_cell.angle_gamma   90.00
#
_symmetry.space_group_name_H-M   'P 1'
#
loop_
_entity.id
_entity.type
_entity.pdbx_description
1 polymer ?
#
loop_
_entity_poly.entity_id
_entity_poly.type
_entity_poly.pdbx_seq_one_letter_code
_entity_poly.pdbx_strand_id
1 'polypeptide(L)'
;MRLARSASVGDNATDSTAIGTLASVGDNSVRALASGHNASVGEGSSDASAVGASASVGDGSGSAQAIGAAATVGDDSSASSAVGVGASVGDGSESANAIGRSASVGDDAGDSTAIGTLASVGDGSERALASGYSASVGEGSSDASAVGSSASVGDNSSYSSAFGASASVASGAQYSNAFGFEASIATGASYSNAFGYQATVGVGATNAVAYGSGATVGDGASGAVAMGYGSNVATAGSVAVGAGATVTGQNSVAIGQGSVASQNNTVSVGDVGSERRITNVAAGIAPTDAVNVNQLNQAYGDLSNQIGSVQNEARRGIAAAVALSSPLMPSAPGKTTVNGSVGMFKSEVGFGVSLAHRLDFSTPVMLHAGYSNGGGDAHVARVGVAFEF
;
A
#
# COMPACT_ATOMS: atom_id res chain seq x y z
N MET A 1 36.70 39.32 39.93
CA MET A 1 38.09 38.96 40.33
C MET A 1 38.90 38.66 39.06
N ARG A 2 40.06 39.38 38.90
CA ARG A 2 40.99 39.14 37.77
C ARG A 2 42.07 38.16 38.21
N LEU A 3 42.17 37.01 37.59
CA LEU A 3 43.19 35.99 37.92
C LEU A 3 44.23 35.75 36.81
N ALA A 4 44.22 36.53 35.68
CA ALA A 4 45.19 36.41 34.61
C ALA A 4 45.46 37.76 33.89
N ARG A 5 46.52 37.80 32.97
CA ARG A 5 46.75 38.95 32.10
C ARG A 5 45.57 39.25 31.20
N SER A 6 45.10 40.48 31.14
CA SER A 6 44.05 40.97 30.25
C SER A 6 42.66 40.37 30.47
N ALA A 7 42.34 39.74 31.61
CA ALA A 7 40.98 39.41 31.94
C ALA A 7 40.14 40.67 32.21
N SER A 8 38.91 40.75 31.65
CA SER A 8 38.05 41.93 31.83
C SER A 8 36.63 41.53 32.27
N VAL A 9 36.02 42.38 33.06
CA VAL A 9 34.62 42.34 33.44
C VAL A 9 34.04 43.71 33.12
N GLY A 10 32.99 43.77 32.35
CA GLY A 10 32.35 44.97 31.85
C GLY A 10 31.63 45.81 32.93
N ASP A 11 31.04 46.91 32.51
CA ASP A 11 30.28 47.80 33.37
C ASP A 11 28.95 47.16 33.79
N ASN A 12 28.52 47.42 35.02
CA ASN A 12 27.29 46.83 35.61
C ASN A 12 27.23 45.29 35.66
N ALA A 13 28.32 44.59 35.36
CA ALA A 13 28.38 43.09 35.38
C ALA A 13 28.71 42.64 36.84
N THR A 14 27.77 42.89 37.77
CA THR A 14 27.95 42.60 39.21
C THR A 14 27.92 41.05 39.44
N ASP A 15 28.74 40.63 40.44
CA ASP A 15 28.93 39.24 40.85
C ASP A 15 29.50 38.34 39.74
N SER A 16 30.04 38.94 38.66
CA SER A 16 30.59 38.21 37.51
C SER A 16 32.08 37.96 37.64
N THR A 17 32.56 36.92 36.97
CA THR A 17 33.94 36.45 37.10
C THR A 17 34.57 36.13 35.72
N ALA A 18 35.74 36.71 35.45
CA ALA A 18 36.58 36.37 34.29
C ALA A 18 37.90 35.75 34.76
N ILE A 19 38.18 34.50 34.38
CA ILE A 19 39.37 33.71 34.73
C ILE A 19 40.06 33.20 33.48
N GLY A 20 41.25 33.65 33.22
CA GLY A 20 42.05 33.23 32.06
C GLY A 20 42.65 34.40 31.29
N THR A 21 43.64 34.13 30.44
CA THR A 21 44.20 35.14 29.55
C THR A 21 43.17 35.52 28.50
N LEU A 22 42.86 36.82 28.37
CA LEU A 22 41.84 37.34 27.47
C LEU A 22 40.38 36.89 27.79
N ALA A 23 40.16 36.36 29.00
CA ALA A 23 38.77 36.07 29.41
C ALA A 23 37.97 37.36 29.57
N SER A 24 36.73 37.43 29.09
CA SER A 24 35.90 38.64 29.15
C SER A 24 34.44 38.33 29.54
N VAL A 25 33.86 39.23 30.32
CA VAL A 25 32.42 39.30 30.56
C VAL A 25 31.97 40.69 30.09
N GLY A 26 30.94 40.72 29.23
CA GLY A 26 30.37 41.94 28.68
C GLY A 26 29.62 42.79 29.72
N ASP A 27 29.22 43.98 29.30
CA ASP A 27 28.46 44.93 30.12
C ASP A 27 27.09 44.34 30.50
N ASN A 28 26.56 44.78 31.64
CA ASN A 28 25.22 44.40 32.10
C ASN A 28 24.98 42.88 32.32
N SER A 29 26.04 42.05 32.35
CA SER A 29 25.96 40.60 32.49
C SER A 29 26.19 40.15 33.92
N VAL A 30 25.12 40.14 34.72
CA VAL A 30 25.15 39.87 36.17
C VAL A 30 25.29 38.36 36.45
N ARG A 31 26.13 37.97 37.43
CA ARG A 31 26.42 36.59 37.84
C ARG A 31 26.94 35.69 36.69
N ALA A 32 27.64 36.28 35.73
CA ALA A 32 28.22 35.58 34.60
C ALA A 32 29.63 35.03 34.89
N LEU A 33 29.99 33.92 34.24
CA LEU A 33 31.32 33.29 34.36
C LEU A 33 31.98 33.10 32.99
N ALA A 34 33.13 33.72 32.78
CA ALA A 34 34.01 33.40 31.66
C ALA A 34 35.31 32.76 32.21
N SER A 35 35.54 31.48 31.96
CA SER A 35 36.67 30.70 32.49
C SER A 35 37.42 29.94 31.40
N GLY A 36 38.59 30.43 31.01
CA GLY A 36 39.43 29.85 29.98
C GLY A 36 40.24 30.88 29.22
N HIS A 37 41.23 30.46 28.42
CA HIS A 37 41.91 31.33 27.48
C HIS A 37 40.94 31.84 26.43
N ASN A 38 40.75 33.14 26.29
CA ASN A 38 39.84 33.78 25.36
C ASN A 38 38.35 33.33 25.54
N ALA A 39 37.97 32.93 26.75
CA ALA A 39 36.56 32.65 27.06
C ALA A 39 35.79 33.98 27.17
N SER A 40 34.56 34.04 26.59
CA SER A 40 33.76 35.26 26.57
C SER A 40 32.30 35.03 26.94
N VAL A 41 31.72 35.95 27.65
CA VAL A 41 30.28 36.11 27.84
C VAL A 41 29.91 37.50 27.30
N GLY A 42 28.92 37.55 26.40
CA GLY A 42 28.46 38.78 25.76
C GLY A 42 27.74 39.75 26.66
N GLU A 43 27.32 40.89 26.12
CA GLU A 43 26.58 41.93 26.83
C GLU A 43 25.15 41.43 27.18
N GLY A 44 24.64 41.82 28.35
CA GLY A 44 23.28 41.49 28.78
C GLY A 44 23.02 40.01 29.10
N SER A 45 24.07 39.18 29.10
CA SER A 45 23.95 37.73 29.26
C SER A 45 24.10 37.29 30.70
N SER A 46 23.10 37.61 31.52
CA SER A 46 23.11 37.32 32.97
C SER A 46 22.96 35.82 33.25
N ASP A 47 23.56 35.34 34.35
CA ASP A 47 23.58 33.93 34.77
C ASP A 47 24.27 32.99 33.75
N ALA A 48 24.94 33.51 32.71
CA ALA A 48 25.58 32.74 31.67
C ALA A 48 26.97 32.24 32.06
N SER A 49 27.40 31.14 31.45
CA SER A 49 28.69 30.51 31.71
C SER A 49 29.41 30.11 30.44
N ALA A 50 30.60 30.65 30.18
CA ALA A 50 31.52 30.22 29.14
C ALA A 50 32.76 29.58 29.79
N VAL A 51 32.89 28.25 29.70
CA VAL A 51 33.95 27.45 30.34
C VAL A 51 34.73 26.63 29.35
N GLY A 52 35.93 27.03 29.06
CA GLY A 52 36.83 26.37 28.07
C GLY A 52 37.67 27.36 27.29
N ALA A 53 38.72 26.90 26.62
CA ALA A 53 39.48 27.76 25.73
C ALA A 53 38.62 28.19 24.53
N SER A 54 38.47 29.49 24.31
CA SER A 54 37.62 30.10 23.31
C SER A 54 36.12 29.70 23.42
N ALA A 55 35.66 29.33 24.60
CA ALA A 55 34.24 29.17 24.85
C ALA A 55 33.54 30.54 24.82
N SER A 56 32.37 30.63 24.16
CA SER A 56 31.66 31.91 23.99
C SER A 56 30.17 31.78 24.22
N VAL A 57 29.61 32.71 24.94
CA VAL A 57 28.17 32.99 24.99
C VAL A 57 27.97 34.38 24.39
N GLY A 58 27.05 34.49 23.43
CA GLY A 58 26.68 35.70 22.71
C GLY A 58 25.95 36.74 23.58
N ASP A 59 25.58 37.87 22.99
CA ASP A 59 24.84 38.94 23.63
C ASP A 59 23.37 38.51 23.89
N GLY A 60 22.77 39.05 24.93
CA GLY A 60 21.37 38.80 25.27
C GLY A 60 21.03 37.34 25.70
N SER A 61 22.01 36.45 25.78
CA SER A 61 21.83 35.02 26.02
C SER A 61 21.89 34.64 27.48
N GLY A 62 20.88 35.06 28.24
CA GLY A 62 20.80 34.84 29.69
C GLY A 62 20.61 33.35 30.04
N SER A 63 21.24 32.92 31.16
CA SER A 63 21.23 31.53 31.64
C SER A 63 21.83 30.51 30.67
N ALA A 64 22.53 30.95 29.64
CA ALA A 64 23.15 30.08 28.64
C ALA A 64 24.47 29.46 29.11
N GLN A 65 24.83 28.32 28.59
CA GLN A 65 26.04 27.58 28.96
C GLN A 65 26.85 27.16 27.74
N ALA A 66 28.06 27.64 27.59
CA ALA A 66 29.05 27.17 26.63
C ALA A 66 30.18 26.44 27.35
N ILE A 67 30.19 25.11 27.35
CA ILE A 67 31.13 24.29 28.13
C ILE A 67 31.94 23.38 27.20
N GLY A 68 33.22 23.71 27.04
CA GLY A 68 34.14 22.99 26.18
C GLY A 68 35.07 23.92 25.39
N ALA A 69 36.15 23.41 24.85
CA ALA A 69 37.00 24.22 23.98
C ALA A 69 36.22 24.59 22.69
N ALA A 70 36.16 25.88 22.36
CA ALA A 70 35.42 26.43 21.25
C ALA A 70 33.91 26.07 21.27
N ALA A 71 33.33 25.85 22.45
CA ALA A 71 31.88 25.73 22.58
C ALA A 71 31.24 27.13 22.43
N THR A 72 30.17 27.27 21.71
CA THR A 72 29.52 28.55 21.43
C THR A 72 28.00 28.49 21.65
N VAL A 73 27.45 29.51 22.25
CA VAL A 73 26.05 29.87 22.25
C VAL A 73 25.93 31.22 21.57
N GLY A 74 25.09 31.36 20.56
CA GLY A 74 24.85 32.57 19.78
C GLY A 74 24.13 33.67 20.56
N ASP A 75 23.84 34.78 19.90
CA ASP A 75 23.10 35.90 20.43
C ASP A 75 21.63 35.55 20.65
N ASP A 76 20.98 36.20 21.62
CA ASP A 76 19.57 36.03 21.94
C ASP A 76 19.11 34.57 22.16
N SER A 77 20.04 33.68 22.55
CA SER A 77 19.82 32.23 22.72
C SER A 77 19.79 31.86 24.23
N SER A 78 18.81 32.43 24.92
CA SER A 78 18.66 32.26 26.37
C SER A 78 18.32 30.83 26.78
N ALA A 79 18.76 30.43 27.98
CA ALA A 79 18.55 29.08 28.55
C ALA A 79 19.11 27.91 27.71
N SER A 80 20.01 28.19 26.78
CA SER A 80 20.59 27.22 25.87
C SER A 80 21.90 26.64 26.35
N SER A 81 22.25 25.44 25.89
CA SER A 81 23.47 24.73 26.33
C SER A 81 24.27 24.17 25.16
N ALA A 82 25.50 24.61 25.02
CA ALA A 82 26.50 24.02 24.13
C ALA A 82 27.57 23.30 24.97
N VAL A 83 27.52 21.96 25.02
CA VAL A 83 28.41 21.16 25.89
C VAL A 83 29.21 20.16 25.04
N GLY A 84 30.50 20.45 24.91
CA GLY A 84 31.43 19.63 24.13
C GLY A 84 32.47 20.48 23.39
N VAL A 85 33.50 19.84 22.91
CA VAL A 85 34.53 20.54 22.08
C VAL A 85 33.86 20.91 20.73
N GLY A 86 33.81 22.23 20.45
CA GLY A 86 33.19 22.74 19.23
C GLY A 86 31.69 22.55 19.17
N ALA A 87 31.00 22.32 20.28
CA ALA A 87 29.55 22.32 20.32
C ALA A 87 29.00 23.73 20.08
N SER A 88 27.91 23.87 19.32
CA SER A 88 27.35 25.19 18.99
C SER A 88 25.84 25.24 19.07
N VAL A 89 25.32 26.34 19.56
CA VAL A 89 23.93 26.77 19.43
C VAL A 89 23.96 28.09 18.66
N GLY A 90 23.14 28.21 17.62
CA GLY A 90 23.04 29.42 16.78
C GLY A 90 22.29 30.55 17.45
N ASP A 91 22.14 31.65 16.75
CA ASP A 91 21.43 32.84 17.20
C ASP A 91 19.92 32.60 17.29
N GLY A 92 19.24 33.29 18.21
CA GLY A 92 17.80 33.22 18.35
C GLY A 92 17.23 31.84 18.81
N SER A 93 18.12 30.91 19.21
CA SER A 93 17.74 29.52 19.50
C SER A 93 17.56 29.31 21.00
N GLU A 94 16.44 29.83 21.52
CA GLU A 94 16.13 29.73 22.98
C GLU A 94 15.89 28.28 23.41
N SER A 95 16.30 27.93 24.63
CA SER A 95 16.13 26.58 25.23
C SER A 95 16.74 25.42 24.42
N ALA A 96 17.65 25.72 23.52
CA ALA A 96 18.30 24.75 22.68
C ALA A 96 19.48 24.03 23.34
N ASN A 97 19.71 22.76 22.97
CA ASN A 97 20.78 21.96 23.55
C ASN A 97 21.65 21.29 22.49
N ALA A 98 22.94 21.64 22.44
CA ALA A 98 23.94 20.98 21.61
C ALA A 98 24.92 20.21 22.51
N ILE A 99 24.84 18.90 22.62
CA ILE A 99 25.61 18.07 23.54
C ILE A 99 26.44 17.04 22.81
N GLY A 100 27.74 17.24 22.75
CA GLY A 100 28.66 16.35 22.06
C GLY A 100 29.78 17.11 21.35
N ARG A 101 30.80 16.42 20.88
CA ARG A 101 31.84 17.03 20.07
C ARG A 101 31.28 17.48 18.73
N SER A 102 31.38 18.74 18.42
CA SER A 102 30.83 19.35 17.20
C SER A 102 29.32 19.06 17.02
N ALA A 103 28.58 18.92 18.12
CA ALA A 103 27.12 18.92 18.06
C ALA A 103 26.65 20.35 17.75
N SER A 104 25.63 20.51 16.91
CA SER A 104 25.15 21.85 16.52
C SER A 104 23.64 21.96 16.53
N VAL A 105 23.13 23.08 16.99
CA VAL A 105 21.78 23.56 16.73
C VAL A 105 21.93 24.86 15.96
N GLY A 106 21.22 24.99 14.83
CA GLY A 106 21.27 26.16 13.95
C GLY A 106 20.59 27.40 14.53
N ASP A 107 20.45 28.44 13.72
CA ASP A 107 19.78 29.69 14.09
C ASP A 107 18.25 29.50 14.11
N ASP A 108 17.56 30.25 14.96
CA ASP A 108 16.09 30.21 15.09
C ASP A 108 15.53 28.80 15.34
N ALA A 109 16.31 27.91 15.93
CA ALA A 109 15.94 26.51 16.17
C ALA A 109 15.65 26.25 17.66
N GLY A 110 14.78 27.06 18.25
CA GLY A 110 14.44 26.99 19.68
C GLY A 110 13.80 25.66 20.10
N ASP A 111 13.92 25.35 21.40
CA ASP A 111 13.46 24.09 22.02
C ASP A 111 14.06 22.82 21.39
N SER A 112 15.09 22.93 20.57
CA SER A 112 15.69 21.82 19.83
C SER A 112 16.89 21.21 20.54
N THR A 113 17.15 19.94 20.21
CA THR A 113 18.21 19.18 20.89
C THR A 113 19.05 18.36 19.90
N ALA A 114 20.38 18.62 19.92
CA ALA A 114 21.36 17.82 19.19
C ALA A 114 22.27 17.07 20.18
N ILE A 115 22.16 15.74 20.27
CA ILE A 115 22.93 14.90 21.20
C ILE A 115 23.77 13.89 20.45
N GLY A 116 25.08 14.00 20.55
CA GLY A 116 26.03 13.07 19.93
C GLY A 116 27.15 13.79 19.20
N THR A 117 28.22 13.08 18.92
CA THR A 117 29.30 13.63 18.09
C THR A 117 28.77 13.91 16.69
N LEU A 118 28.93 15.15 16.20
CA LEU A 118 28.42 15.61 14.91
C LEU A 118 26.88 15.53 14.74
N ALA A 119 26.14 15.45 15.84
CA ALA A 119 24.68 15.57 15.75
C ALA A 119 24.33 17.03 15.39
N SER A 120 23.33 17.21 14.48
CA SER A 120 22.97 18.56 14.02
C SER A 120 21.46 18.74 13.86
N VAL A 121 21.00 19.92 14.24
CA VAL A 121 19.67 20.45 13.90
C VAL A 121 19.90 21.72 13.06
N GLY A 122 19.25 21.79 11.90
CA GLY A 122 19.34 22.92 10.96
C GLY A 122 18.55 24.14 11.41
N ASP A 123 18.78 25.25 10.71
CA ASP A 123 18.16 26.54 11.00
C ASP A 123 16.62 26.46 10.87
N GLY A 124 15.92 27.23 11.72
CA GLY A 124 14.47 27.31 11.72
C GLY A 124 13.73 26.00 12.07
N SER A 125 14.43 25.04 12.66
CA SER A 125 13.86 23.71 12.98
C SER A 125 13.54 23.65 14.48
N GLU A 126 12.43 24.26 14.87
CA GLU A 126 12.00 24.30 16.27
C GLU A 126 11.52 22.93 16.78
N ARG A 127 11.74 22.66 18.09
CA ARG A 127 11.31 21.42 18.76
C ARG A 127 11.82 20.13 18.08
N ALA A 128 12.97 20.23 17.42
CA ALA A 128 13.59 19.13 16.71
C ALA A 128 14.57 18.34 17.59
N LEU A 129 14.72 17.05 17.30
CA LEU A 129 15.65 16.16 18.00
C LEU A 129 16.59 15.45 17.03
N ALA A 130 17.88 15.69 17.16
CA ALA A 130 18.93 14.88 16.50
C ALA A 130 19.72 14.14 17.58
N SER A 131 19.61 12.82 17.67
CA SER A 131 20.24 12.00 18.72
C SER A 131 21.00 10.82 18.13
N GLY A 132 22.33 10.89 18.18
CA GLY A 132 23.23 9.85 17.68
C GLY A 132 24.49 10.42 17.05
N TYR A 133 25.44 9.54 16.70
CA TYR A 133 26.63 9.94 15.92
C TYR A 133 26.16 10.40 14.52
N SER A 134 26.49 11.63 14.14
CA SER A 134 26.07 12.23 12.87
C SER A 134 24.56 12.16 12.60
N ALA A 135 23.72 12.11 13.62
CA ALA A 135 22.29 12.27 13.45
C ALA A 135 21.96 13.69 13.00
N SER A 136 21.04 13.88 12.05
CA SER A 136 20.75 15.21 11.51
C SER A 136 19.27 15.47 11.29
N VAL A 137 18.83 16.67 11.63
CA VAL A 137 17.56 17.27 11.19
C VAL A 137 17.91 18.45 10.31
N GLY A 138 17.37 18.53 9.10
CA GLY A 138 17.61 19.58 8.12
C GLY A 138 16.89 20.88 8.45
N GLU A 139 17.10 21.92 7.64
CA GLU A 139 16.52 23.24 7.79
C GLU A 139 14.99 23.23 7.68
N GLY A 140 14.29 24.07 8.45
CA GLY A 140 12.84 24.23 8.39
C GLY A 140 12.04 22.97 8.75
N SER A 141 12.65 22.03 9.48
CA SER A 141 12.04 20.72 9.81
C SER A 141 11.61 20.66 11.28
N SER A 142 10.63 21.50 11.63
CA SER A 142 10.11 21.59 13.00
C SER A 142 9.38 20.32 13.43
N ASP A 143 9.41 20.03 14.74
CA ASP A 143 8.80 18.82 15.32
C ASP A 143 9.34 17.50 14.74
N ALA A 144 10.54 17.53 14.15
CA ALA A 144 11.16 16.36 13.53
C ALA A 144 12.13 15.66 14.49
N SER A 145 12.30 14.34 14.29
CA SER A 145 13.18 13.51 15.12
C SER A 145 14.07 12.59 14.29
N ALA A 146 15.39 12.72 14.45
CA ALA A 146 16.38 11.83 13.89
C ALA A 146 17.14 11.11 15.03
N VAL A 147 16.87 9.83 15.24
CA VAL A 147 17.41 9.05 16.34
C VAL A 147 18.13 7.80 15.85
N GLY A 148 19.44 7.79 16.03
CA GLY A 148 20.31 6.70 15.58
C GLY A 148 21.60 7.22 14.96
N SER A 149 22.60 6.35 14.82
CA SER A 149 23.83 6.72 14.09
C SER A 149 23.50 7.01 12.62
N SER A 150 23.85 8.19 12.15
CA SER A 150 23.57 8.68 10.79
C SER A 150 22.07 8.66 10.43
N ALA A 151 21.18 8.70 11.42
CA ALA A 151 19.77 8.94 11.16
C ALA A 151 19.55 10.37 10.64
N SER A 152 18.69 10.55 9.64
CA SER A 152 18.50 11.88 9.04
C SER A 152 17.05 12.18 8.72
N VAL A 153 16.65 13.41 9.00
CA VAL A 153 15.45 14.05 8.45
C VAL A 153 15.94 15.24 7.60
N GLY A 154 15.55 15.26 6.33
CA GLY A 154 15.94 16.30 5.38
C GLY A 154 15.20 17.62 5.58
N ASP A 155 15.53 18.62 4.79
CA ASP A 155 14.95 19.96 4.88
C ASP A 155 13.45 19.98 4.59
N ASN A 156 12.74 20.91 5.25
CA ASN A 156 11.31 21.10 5.06
C ASN A 156 10.47 19.83 5.28
N SER A 157 10.92 18.95 6.20
CA SER A 157 10.28 17.66 6.50
C SER A 157 9.72 17.65 7.92
N SER A 158 8.91 18.65 8.25
CA SER A 158 8.31 18.81 9.57
C SER A 158 7.42 17.64 9.96
N TYR A 159 7.29 17.37 11.27
CA TYR A 159 6.51 16.29 11.86
C TYR A 159 6.95 14.89 11.39
N SER A 160 8.20 14.74 11.02
CA SER A 160 8.75 13.50 10.50
C SER A 160 9.73 12.84 11.43
N SER A 161 9.84 11.51 11.37
CA SER A 161 10.70 10.77 12.28
C SER A 161 11.56 9.75 11.55
N ALA A 162 12.87 9.76 11.82
CA ALA A 162 13.82 8.76 11.35
C ALA A 162 14.44 8.05 12.57
N PHE A 163 14.04 6.80 12.85
CA PHE A 163 14.51 6.01 13.98
C PHE A 163 15.26 4.75 13.51
N GLY A 164 16.52 4.70 13.77
CA GLY A 164 17.39 3.58 13.41
C GLY A 164 18.71 4.07 12.84
N ALA A 165 19.73 3.21 12.85
CA ALA A 165 20.97 3.59 12.19
C ALA A 165 20.74 3.73 10.68
N SER A 166 21.19 4.84 10.11
CA SER A 166 21.00 5.22 8.70
C SER A 166 19.52 5.28 8.26
N ALA A 167 18.57 5.37 9.19
CA ALA A 167 17.18 5.66 8.84
C ALA A 167 17.08 7.07 8.26
N SER A 168 16.29 7.25 7.20
CA SER A 168 16.23 8.55 6.53
C SER A 168 14.81 8.94 6.08
N VAL A 169 14.48 10.19 6.29
CA VAL A 169 13.36 10.88 5.66
C VAL A 169 13.95 12.00 4.81
N ALA A 170 13.79 11.97 3.52
CA ALA A 170 14.38 12.95 2.62
C ALA A 170 13.58 14.27 2.62
N SER A 171 14.16 15.30 2.01
CA SER A 171 13.60 16.67 1.98
C SER A 171 12.18 16.71 1.39
N GLY A 172 11.31 17.51 2.04
CA GLY A 172 9.94 17.72 1.64
C GLY A 172 8.98 16.58 1.96
N ALA A 173 9.42 15.53 2.65
CA ALA A 173 8.59 14.40 3.05
C ALA A 173 7.99 14.62 4.45
N GLN A 174 7.03 15.54 4.56
CA GLN A 174 6.38 15.91 5.81
C GLN A 174 5.47 14.80 6.36
N TYR A 175 5.26 14.75 7.70
CA TYR A 175 4.40 13.78 8.38
C TYR A 175 4.75 12.32 8.07
N SER A 176 6.04 12.03 7.90
CA SER A 176 6.51 10.73 7.41
C SER A 176 7.44 10.05 8.41
N ASN A 177 7.39 8.72 8.49
CA ASN A 177 8.11 7.99 9.51
C ASN A 177 8.92 6.83 8.92
N ALA A 178 10.24 6.86 9.12
CA ALA A 178 11.17 5.80 8.73
C ALA A 178 11.70 5.11 10.01
N PHE A 179 11.30 3.88 10.27
CA PHE A 179 11.69 3.09 11.44
C PHE A 179 12.41 1.80 11.04
N GLY A 180 13.67 1.71 11.36
CA GLY A 180 14.50 0.54 11.10
C GLY A 180 15.87 0.91 10.59
N PHE A 181 16.78 -0.05 10.60
CA PHE A 181 18.10 0.12 9.99
C PHE A 181 17.93 0.38 8.48
N GLU A 182 18.49 1.47 7.97
CA GLU A 182 18.39 1.88 6.57
C GLU A 182 16.94 2.00 6.04
N ALA A 183 15.94 2.14 6.92
CA ALA A 183 14.60 2.48 6.46
C ALA A 183 14.58 3.85 5.81
N SER A 184 13.93 4.01 4.66
CA SER A 184 14.03 5.26 3.92
C SER A 184 12.71 5.72 3.31
N ILE A 185 12.47 7.03 3.39
CA ILE A 185 11.39 7.73 2.71
C ILE A 185 12.03 8.79 1.81
N ALA A 186 11.76 8.69 0.51
CA ALA A 186 12.38 9.55 -0.48
C ALA A 186 11.71 10.94 -0.55
N THR A 187 12.33 11.85 -1.31
CA THR A 187 11.93 13.24 -1.48
C THR A 187 10.46 13.37 -1.86
N GLY A 188 9.75 14.25 -1.15
CA GLY A 188 8.36 14.60 -1.42
C GLY A 188 7.33 13.51 -1.11
N ALA A 189 7.73 12.39 -0.51
CA ALA A 189 6.82 11.30 -0.13
C ALA A 189 6.15 11.56 1.21
N SER A 190 5.36 12.62 1.30
CA SER A 190 4.68 13.04 2.53
C SER A 190 3.60 12.06 2.99
N TYR A 191 3.30 12.06 4.31
CA TYR A 191 2.29 11.19 4.94
C TYR A 191 2.59 9.70 4.77
N SER A 192 3.84 9.32 4.61
CA SER A 192 4.26 7.96 4.29
C SER A 192 5.03 7.30 5.42
N ASN A 193 4.98 5.97 5.45
CA ASN A 193 5.60 5.20 6.52
C ASN A 193 6.44 4.05 5.97
N ALA A 194 7.69 3.95 6.41
CA ALA A 194 8.60 2.87 6.10
C ALA A 194 9.04 2.16 7.41
N PHE A 195 8.56 0.96 7.66
CA PHE A 195 8.84 0.17 8.87
C PHE A 195 9.54 -1.14 8.55
N GLY A 196 10.79 -1.25 8.96
CA GLY A 196 11.57 -2.47 8.80
C GLY A 196 12.99 -2.20 8.33
N TYR A 197 13.84 -3.22 8.42
CA TYR A 197 15.18 -3.21 7.84
C TYR A 197 15.09 -2.92 6.32
N GLN A 198 15.70 -1.84 5.85
CA GLN A 198 15.70 -1.43 4.43
C GLN A 198 14.29 -1.28 3.81
N ALA A 199 13.27 -1.00 4.61
CA ALA A 199 11.96 -0.65 4.08
C ALA A 199 12.03 0.69 3.34
N THR A 200 11.46 0.81 2.14
CA THR A 200 11.64 1.98 1.28
C THR A 200 10.32 2.50 0.71
N VAL A 201 10.14 3.80 0.78
CA VAL A 201 9.10 4.54 0.04
C VAL A 201 9.76 5.45 -0.98
N GLY A 202 9.40 5.33 -2.24
CA GLY A 202 9.99 6.02 -3.38
C GLY A 202 9.62 7.50 -3.47
N VAL A 203 10.26 8.20 -4.40
CA VAL A 203 10.09 9.64 -4.64
C VAL A 203 8.64 9.98 -4.96
N GLY A 204 8.07 10.96 -4.25
CA GLY A 204 6.71 11.44 -4.51
C GLY A 204 5.59 10.45 -4.21
N ALA A 205 5.89 9.30 -3.61
CA ALA A 205 4.88 8.30 -3.22
C ALA A 205 4.20 8.72 -1.91
N THR A 206 3.23 9.61 -2.00
CA THR A 206 2.51 10.16 -0.84
C THR A 206 1.47 9.17 -0.28
N ASN A 207 1.20 9.24 1.04
CA ASN A 207 0.25 8.35 1.72
C ASN A 207 0.57 6.84 1.53
N ALA A 208 1.84 6.51 1.39
CA ALA A 208 2.29 5.16 1.12
C ALA A 208 2.78 4.45 2.38
N VAL A 209 2.68 3.11 2.39
CA VAL A 209 3.13 2.28 3.51
C VAL A 209 4.02 1.15 3.00
N ALA A 210 5.27 1.11 3.47
CA ALA A 210 6.18 -0.01 3.30
C ALA A 210 6.43 -0.65 4.68
N TYR A 211 5.86 -1.84 4.92
CA TYR A 211 5.95 -2.54 6.20
C TYR A 211 6.56 -3.93 6.04
N GLY A 212 7.78 -4.09 6.51
CA GLY A 212 8.52 -5.34 6.44
C GLY A 212 9.96 -5.12 6.03
N SER A 213 10.82 -6.07 6.35
CA SER A 213 12.22 -6.03 5.89
C SER A 213 12.27 -6.07 4.36
N GLY A 214 12.90 -5.09 3.74
CA GLY A 214 12.98 -4.95 2.28
C GLY A 214 11.64 -4.67 1.58
N ALA A 215 10.58 -4.29 2.32
CA ALA A 215 9.33 -3.86 1.69
C ALA A 215 9.55 -2.55 0.90
N THR A 216 9.02 -2.48 -0.31
CA THR A 216 9.28 -1.36 -1.22
C THR A 216 7.98 -0.82 -1.83
N VAL A 217 7.81 0.48 -1.76
CA VAL A 217 6.86 1.25 -2.56
C VAL A 217 7.66 2.06 -3.58
N GLY A 218 7.34 1.93 -4.85
CA GLY A 218 8.03 2.59 -5.96
C GLY A 218 7.75 4.08 -6.06
N ASP A 219 8.48 4.76 -6.94
CA ASP A 219 8.33 6.20 -7.19
C ASP A 219 6.92 6.51 -7.71
N GLY A 220 6.33 7.60 -7.20
CA GLY A 220 4.99 8.04 -7.58
C GLY A 220 3.85 7.09 -7.19
N ALA A 221 4.11 5.98 -6.52
CA ALA A 221 3.10 5.01 -6.11
C ALA A 221 2.32 5.50 -4.88
N SER A 222 1.61 6.61 -5.03
CA SER A 222 0.83 7.22 -3.96
C SER A 222 -0.34 6.34 -3.52
N GLY A 223 -0.61 6.29 -2.20
CA GLY A 223 -1.64 5.44 -1.62
C GLY A 223 -1.34 3.94 -1.69
N ALA A 224 -0.12 3.55 -2.05
CA ALA A 224 0.27 2.15 -2.14
C ALA A 224 0.63 1.54 -0.78
N VAL A 225 0.37 0.24 -0.64
CA VAL A 225 0.70 -0.53 0.57
C VAL A 225 1.52 -1.76 0.21
N ALA A 226 2.75 -1.81 0.66
CA ALA A 226 3.63 -2.98 0.57
C ALA A 226 3.82 -3.58 1.98
N MET A 227 3.22 -4.72 2.25
CA MET A 227 3.24 -5.36 3.57
C MET A 227 3.78 -6.79 3.49
N GLY A 228 4.96 -6.99 4.05
CA GLY A 228 5.63 -8.29 4.11
C GLY A 228 7.11 -8.19 3.75
N TYR A 229 7.88 -9.21 4.10
CA TYR A 229 9.28 -9.33 3.71
C TYR A 229 9.44 -9.26 2.19
N GLY A 230 10.21 -8.31 1.69
CA GLY A 230 10.46 -8.15 0.25
C GLY A 230 9.21 -7.89 -0.60
N SER A 231 8.10 -7.44 -0.01
CA SER A 231 6.92 -7.04 -0.77
C SER A 231 7.20 -5.79 -1.62
N ASN A 232 6.63 -5.71 -2.82
CA ASN A 232 6.91 -4.61 -3.74
C ASN A 232 5.63 -4.10 -4.43
N VAL A 233 5.41 -2.79 -4.39
CA VAL A 233 4.32 -2.13 -5.11
C VAL A 233 4.89 -1.01 -5.98
N ALA A 234 4.76 -1.14 -7.29
CA ALA A 234 5.31 -0.17 -8.25
C ALA A 234 4.29 0.89 -8.70
N THR A 235 3.01 0.77 -8.35
CA THR A 235 1.93 1.59 -8.91
C THR A 235 1.01 2.16 -7.83
N ALA A 236 0.43 3.33 -8.11
CA ALA A 236 -0.45 4.03 -7.19
C ALA A 236 -1.75 3.25 -6.89
N GLY A 237 -2.28 3.43 -5.68
CA GLY A 237 -3.54 2.83 -5.23
C GLY A 237 -3.52 1.31 -5.14
N SER A 238 -2.35 0.69 -5.15
CA SER A 238 -2.16 -0.76 -5.22
C SER A 238 -1.67 -1.33 -3.89
N VAL A 239 -1.93 -2.63 -3.68
CA VAL A 239 -1.67 -3.28 -2.39
C VAL A 239 -0.97 -4.63 -2.58
N ALA A 240 0.18 -4.84 -1.95
CA ALA A 240 0.86 -6.12 -1.85
C ALA A 240 0.90 -6.59 -0.38
N VAL A 241 0.29 -7.72 -0.08
CA VAL A 241 0.30 -8.32 1.26
C VAL A 241 0.85 -9.74 1.21
N GLY A 242 2.03 -9.94 1.76
CA GLY A 242 2.70 -11.23 1.81
C GLY A 242 4.19 -11.12 1.48
N ALA A 243 4.99 -12.06 1.96
CA ALA A 243 6.41 -12.11 1.64
C ALA A 243 6.61 -12.26 0.12
N GLY A 244 7.38 -11.37 -0.48
CA GLY A 244 7.64 -11.35 -1.92
C GLY A 244 6.40 -11.05 -2.79
N ALA A 245 5.28 -10.62 -2.22
CA ALA A 245 4.12 -10.19 -3.01
C ALA A 245 4.48 -8.96 -3.86
N THR A 246 4.09 -8.97 -5.14
CA THR A 246 4.48 -7.92 -6.10
C THR A 246 3.29 -7.40 -6.87
N VAL A 247 3.18 -6.08 -6.99
CA VAL A 247 2.14 -5.41 -7.80
C VAL A 247 2.80 -4.46 -8.80
N THR A 248 2.55 -4.70 -10.08
CA THR A 248 2.96 -3.84 -11.19
C THR A 248 1.77 -3.31 -12.00
N GLY A 249 0.59 -3.91 -11.84
CA GLY A 249 -0.66 -3.40 -12.40
C GLY A 249 -1.22 -2.25 -11.56
N GLN A 250 -1.82 -1.25 -12.20
CA GLN A 250 -2.48 -0.13 -11.52
C GLN A 250 -3.75 -0.59 -10.81
N ASN A 251 -4.05 0.01 -9.64
CA ASN A 251 -5.27 -0.26 -8.87
C ASN A 251 -5.48 -1.77 -8.64
N SER A 252 -4.41 -2.47 -8.27
CA SER A 252 -4.40 -3.93 -8.17
C SER A 252 -3.92 -4.40 -6.81
N VAL A 253 -4.28 -5.62 -6.47
CA VAL A 253 -3.99 -6.21 -5.15
C VAL A 253 -3.36 -7.57 -5.33
N ALA A 254 -2.21 -7.82 -4.69
CA ALA A 254 -1.57 -9.12 -4.59
C ALA A 254 -1.65 -9.63 -3.14
N ILE A 255 -2.28 -10.77 -2.90
CA ILE A 255 -2.46 -11.33 -1.55
C ILE A 255 -1.82 -12.70 -1.44
N GLY A 256 -0.90 -12.83 -0.50
CA GLY A 256 -0.20 -14.07 -0.19
C GLY A 256 1.26 -14.05 -0.64
N GLN A 257 2.05 -14.93 -0.04
CA GLN A 257 3.49 -15.05 -0.35
C GLN A 257 3.69 -15.27 -1.86
N GLY A 258 4.55 -14.46 -2.50
CA GLY A 258 4.89 -14.58 -3.90
C GLY A 258 3.74 -14.36 -4.87
N SER A 259 2.62 -13.76 -4.41
CA SER A 259 1.53 -13.40 -5.33
C SER A 259 1.92 -12.26 -6.24
N VAL A 260 1.55 -12.32 -7.52
CA VAL A 260 1.88 -11.29 -8.52
C VAL A 260 0.60 -10.74 -9.15
N ALA A 261 0.38 -9.43 -9.03
CA ALA A 261 -0.69 -8.70 -9.71
C ALA A 261 -0.09 -7.80 -10.78
N SER A 262 0.01 -8.30 -12.01
CA SER A 262 0.61 -7.59 -13.15
C SER A 262 -0.39 -6.90 -14.06
N GLN A 263 -1.69 -7.23 -13.94
CA GLN A 263 -2.77 -6.62 -14.71
C GLN A 263 -3.45 -5.52 -13.90
N ASN A 264 -3.94 -4.49 -14.59
CA ASN A 264 -4.68 -3.41 -13.96
C ASN A 264 -6.06 -3.86 -13.44
N ASN A 265 -6.50 -3.28 -12.32
CA ASN A 265 -7.81 -3.52 -11.71
C ASN A 265 -8.05 -5.00 -11.36
N THR A 266 -7.05 -5.69 -10.85
CA THR A 266 -7.14 -7.12 -10.50
C THR A 266 -6.79 -7.39 -9.05
N VAL A 267 -7.33 -8.50 -8.53
CA VAL A 267 -6.88 -9.11 -7.28
C VAL A 267 -6.24 -10.46 -7.63
N SER A 268 -4.94 -10.59 -7.34
CA SER A 268 -4.20 -11.84 -7.51
C SER A 268 -3.95 -12.49 -6.15
N VAL A 269 -4.25 -13.78 -6.04
CA VAL A 269 -3.96 -14.58 -4.86
C VAL A 269 -2.85 -15.61 -5.10
N GLY A 270 -2.11 -15.48 -6.19
CA GLY A 270 -1.03 -16.38 -6.60
C GLY A 270 -0.19 -15.81 -7.73
N ASP A 271 0.49 -16.67 -8.43
CA ASP A 271 1.21 -16.41 -9.68
C ASP A 271 1.01 -17.58 -10.63
N VAL A 272 1.38 -17.41 -11.90
CA VAL A 272 1.32 -18.48 -12.92
C VAL A 272 2.11 -19.70 -12.45
N GLY A 273 1.45 -20.86 -12.37
CA GLY A 273 2.02 -22.10 -11.85
C GLY A 273 2.08 -22.19 -10.31
N SER A 274 1.57 -21.19 -9.62
CA SER A 274 1.51 -21.11 -8.14
C SER A 274 0.16 -20.54 -7.68
N GLU A 275 -0.90 -20.94 -8.34
CA GLU A 275 -2.28 -20.52 -8.07
C GLU A 275 -2.76 -21.03 -6.71
N ARG A 276 -3.65 -20.28 -6.06
CA ARG A 276 -4.27 -20.65 -4.78
C ARG A 276 -5.77 -20.82 -4.92
N ARG A 277 -6.32 -21.80 -4.18
CA ARG A 277 -7.76 -21.93 -4.04
C ARG A 277 -8.30 -20.87 -3.09
N ILE A 278 -9.43 -20.27 -3.46
CA ILE A 278 -10.22 -19.44 -2.57
C ILE A 278 -11.27 -20.36 -1.93
N THR A 279 -11.23 -20.53 -0.62
CA THR A 279 -12.15 -21.41 0.13
C THR A 279 -13.16 -20.58 0.92
N ASN A 280 -14.27 -21.22 1.35
CA ASN A 280 -15.33 -20.58 2.15
C ASN A 280 -16.04 -19.43 1.39
N VAL A 281 -16.16 -19.56 0.06
CA VAL A 281 -16.91 -18.62 -0.77
C VAL A 281 -18.40 -18.96 -0.65
N ALA A 282 -19.20 -18.02 -0.17
CA ALA A 282 -20.66 -18.13 -0.15
C ALA A 282 -21.22 -18.21 -1.58
N ALA A 283 -22.45 -18.70 -1.73
CA ALA A 283 -23.12 -18.66 -3.02
C ALA A 283 -23.32 -17.21 -3.48
N GLY A 284 -22.90 -16.90 -4.70
CA GLY A 284 -23.10 -15.60 -5.33
C GLY A 284 -24.59 -15.30 -5.52
N ILE A 285 -24.99 -14.04 -5.27
CA ILE A 285 -26.37 -13.55 -5.36
C ILE A 285 -26.47 -12.48 -6.45
N ALA A 286 -25.51 -11.54 -6.48
CA ALA A 286 -25.45 -10.47 -7.46
C ALA A 286 -24.70 -10.90 -8.73
N PRO A 287 -24.94 -10.27 -9.89
CA PRO A 287 -24.29 -10.64 -11.15
C PRO A 287 -22.76 -10.55 -11.16
N THR A 288 -22.18 -9.81 -10.22
CA THR A 288 -20.73 -9.61 -10.08
C THR A 288 -20.10 -10.41 -8.96
N ASP A 289 -20.87 -11.24 -8.26
CA ASP A 289 -20.36 -12.09 -7.20
C ASP A 289 -19.56 -13.29 -7.76
N ALA A 290 -18.62 -13.79 -6.97
CA ALA A 290 -17.92 -15.02 -7.29
C ALA A 290 -18.88 -16.24 -7.19
N VAL A 291 -18.79 -17.15 -8.14
CA VAL A 291 -19.54 -18.42 -8.16
C VAL A 291 -18.75 -19.48 -7.39
N ASN A 292 -19.40 -20.20 -6.47
CA ASN A 292 -18.80 -21.35 -5.82
C ASN A 292 -19.08 -22.67 -6.57
N VAL A 293 -18.33 -23.72 -6.23
CA VAL A 293 -18.42 -25.03 -6.91
C VAL A 293 -19.81 -25.66 -6.82
N ASN A 294 -20.58 -25.41 -5.74
CA ASN A 294 -21.94 -25.96 -5.61
C ASN A 294 -22.88 -25.36 -6.66
N GLN A 295 -22.82 -24.06 -6.90
CA GLN A 295 -23.62 -23.39 -7.93
C GLN A 295 -23.24 -23.89 -9.33
N LEU A 296 -21.96 -24.08 -9.61
CA LEU A 296 -21.50 -24.67 -10.88
C LEU A 296 -22.03 -26.10 -11.08
N ASN A 297 -21.95 -26.95 -10.05
CA ASN A 297 -22.45 -28.31 -10.08
C ASN A 297 -23.98 -28.36 -10.29
N GLN A 298 -24.74 -27.46 -9.67
CA GLN A 298 -26.19 -27.36 -9.90
C GLN A 298 -26.47 -26.97 -11.33
N ALA A 299 -25.86 -25.95 -11.88
CA ALA A 299 -26.04 -25.54 -13.28
C ALA A 299 -25.68 -26.66 -14.27
N TYR A 300 -24.60 -27.40 -14.00
CA TYR A 300 -24.22 -28.56 -14.82
C TYR A 300 -25.22 -29.68 -14.72
N GLY A 301 -25.74 -29.98 -13.53
CA GLY A 301 -26.80 -31.00 -13.34
C GLY A 301 -28.09 -30.66 -14.10
N ASP A 302 -28.54 -29.41 -13.99
CA ASP A 302 -29.76 -28.94 -14.70
C ASP A 302 -29.59 -29.02 -16.21
N LEU A 303 -28.44 -28.61 -16.76
CA LEU A 303 -28.15 -28.72 -18.18
C LEU A 303 -28.09 -30.18 -18.64
N SER A 304 -27.48 -31.08 -17.86
CA SER A 304 -27.42 -32.51 -18.14
C SER A 304 -28.82 -33.16 -18.21
N ASN A 305 -29.70 -32.78 -17.26
CA ASN A 305 -31.09 -33.23 -17.22
C ASN A 305 -31.88 -32.72 -18.43
N GLN A 306 -31.71 -31.46 -18.83
CA GLN A 306 -32.35 -30.91 -20.03
C GLN A 306 -31.90 -31.61 -21.28
N ILE A 307 -30.61 -31.90 -21.46
CA ILE A 307 -30.08 -32.65 -22.60
C ILE A 307 -30.67 -34.05 -22.62
N GLY A 308 -30.78 -34.75 -21.47
CA GLY A 308 -31.41 -36.04 -21.34
C GLY A 308 -32.88 -36.03 -21.76
N SER A 309 -33.64 -35.02 -21.34
CA SER A 309 -35.03 -34.82 -21.70
C SER A 309 -35.22 -34.63 -23.22
N VAL A 310 -34.44 -33.75 -23.85
CA VAL A 310 -34.47 -33.50 -25.29
C VAL A 310 -34.10 -34.76 -26.10
N GLN A 311 -33.11 -35.54 -25.64
CA GLN A 311 -32.74 -36.80 -26.26
C GLN A 311 -33.87 -37.83 -26.21
N ASN A 312 -34.55 -37.93 -25.07
CA ASN A 312 -35.67 -38.88 -24.91
C ASN A 312 -36.88 -38.46 -25.77
N GLU A 313 -37.21 -37.20 -25.81
CA GLU A 313 -38.25 -36.64 -26.67
C GLU A 313 -37.95 -36.91 -28.15
N ALA A 314 -36.72 -36.62 -28.59
CA ALA A 314 -36.31 -36.92 -29.97
C ALA A 314 -36.41 -38.42 -30.31
N ARG A 315 -35.97 -39.33 -29.40
CA ARG A 315 -36.09 -40.77 -29.61
C ARG A 315 -37.55 -41.24 -29.70
N ARG A 316 -38.43 -40.71 -28.84
CA ARG A 316 -39.88 -41.00 -28.87
C ARG A 316 -40.52 -40.50 -30.17
N GLY A 317 -40.17 -39.28 -30.62
CA GLY A 317 -40.62 -38.74 -31.89
C GLY A 317 -40.20 -39.60 -33.08
N ILE A 318 -38.96 -40.10 -33.10
CA ILE A 318 -38.49 -41.03 -34.11
C ILE A 318 -39.25 -42.37 -34.04
N ALA A 319 -39.46 -42.95 -32.84
CA ALA A 319 -40.23 -44.18 -32.67
C ALA A 319 -41.67 -44.01 -33.15
N ALA A 320 -42.32 -42.88 -32.88
CA ALA A 320 -43.65 -42.55 -33.42
C ALA A 320 -43.63 -42.42 -34.92
N ALA A 321 -42.65 -41.73 -35.51
CA ALA A 321 -42.52 -41.56 -36.94
C ALA A 321 -42.32 -42.92 -37.64
N VAL A 322 -41.55 -43.86 -37.09
CA VAL A 322 -41.38 -45.22 -37.58
C VAL A 322 -42.65 -46.04 -37.44
N ALA A 323 -43.40 -45.81 -36.33
CA ALA A 323 -44.68 -46.48 -36.12
C ALA A 323 -45.80 -46.02 -37.14
N LEU A 324 -45.61 -44.87 -37.78
CA LEU A 324 -46.56 -44.31 -38.71
C LEU A 324 -46.44 -44.99 -40.11
N SER A 325 -46.87 -46.24 -40.25
CA SER A 325 -46.77 -46.98 -41.47
C SER A 325 -47.64 -46.40 -42.57
N SER A 326 -47.25 -46.66 -43.88
CA SER A 326 -48.11 -46.36 -45.02
C SER A 326 -49.16 -47.45 -45.16
N PRO A 327 -50.43 -47.10 -45.17
CA PRO A 327 -51.46 -48.11 -45.39
C PRO A 327 -51.40 -48.61 -46.82
N LEU A 328 -51.74 -49.91 -47.00
CA LEU A 328 -51.84 -50.51 -48.29
C LEU A 328 -53.16 -50.05 -48.97
N MET A 329 -53.12 -49.92 -50.28
CA MET A 329 -54.32 -49.62 -51.07
C MET A 329 -55.39 -50.67 -50.85
N PRO A 330 -56.66 -50.33 -50.55
CA PRO A 330 -57.72 -51.28 -50.44
C PRO A 330 -57.99 -52.02 -51.77
N SER A 331 -58.30 -53.32 -51.67
CA SER A 331 -58.37 -54.25 -52.78
C SER A 331 -59.47 -53.94 -53.84
N ALA A 332 -60.46 -53.07 -53.48
CA ALA A 332 -61.52 -52.65 -54.38
C ALA A 332 -62.01 -51.25 -54.10
N PRO A 333 -62.59 -50.52 -55.08
CA PRO A 333 -63.24 -49.24 -54.85
C PRO A 333 -64.30 -49.31 -53.72
N GLY A 334 -64.39 -48.24 -52.93
CA GLY A 334 -65.27 -48.08 -51.75
C GLY A 334 -64.85 -48.87 -50.51
N LYS A 335 -63.75 -49.64 -50.57
CA LYS A 335 -63.25 -50.34 -49.38
C LYS A 335 -62.28 -49.46 -48.58
N THR A 336 -62.22 -49.76 -47.25
CA THR A 336 -61.31 -49.13 -46.28
C THR A 336 -60.41 -50.21 -45.69
N THR A 337 -59.12 -49.93 -45.63
CA THR A 337 -58.12 -50.72 -44.90
C THR A 337 -57.71 -49.98 -43.66
N VAL A 338 -57.64 -50.64 -42.49
CA VAL A 338 -57.06 -50.14 -41.23
C VAL A 338 -55.84 -50.97 -40.92
N ASN A 339 -54.75 -50.31 -40.60
CA ASN A 339 -53.46 -50.92 -40.26
C ASN A 339 -52.95 -50.44 -38.93
N GLY A 340 -52.58 -51.36 -38.02
CA GLY A 340 -51.86 -51.08 -36.76
C GLY A 340 -50.38 -51.41 -36.93
N SER A 341 -49.52 -50.61 -36.37
CA SER A 341 -48.07 -50.77 -36.48
C SER A 341 -47.34 -50.39 -35.21
N VAL A 342 -46.18 -50.97 -35.02
CA VAL A 342 -45.27 -50.67 -33.92
C VAL A 342 -43.95 -50.23 -34.52
N GLY A 343 -43.41 -49.10 -34.03
CA GLY A 343 -42.09 -48.60 -34.39
C GLY A 343 -41.18 -48.63 -33.18
N MET A 344 -39.92 -48.96 -33.36
CA MET A 344 -38.92 -48.99 -32.31
C MET A 344 -37.71 -48.16 -32.72
N PHE A 345 -37.22 -47.33 -31.82
CA PHE A 345 -35.96 -46.62 -31.99
C PHE A 345 -35.19 -46.59 -30.67
N LYS A 346 -34.04 -47.27 -30.65
CA LYS A 346 -33.25 -47.51 -29.42
C LYS A 346 -34.15 -48.18 -28.37
N SER A 347 -34.34 -47.53 -27.20
CA SER A 347 -35.16 -48.06 -26.10
C SER A 347 -36.62 -47.59 -26.12
N GLU A 348 -37.00 -46.76 -27.08
CA GLU A 348 -38.37 -46.19 -27.18
C GLU A 348 -39.21 -46.95 -28.18
N VAL A 349 -40.49 -47.10 -27.85
CA VAL A 349 -41.49 -47.80 -28.64
C VAL A 349 -42.65 -46.87 -29.00
N GLY A 350 -43.01 -46.81 -30.26
CA GLY A 350 -44.16 -46.06 -30.73
C GLY A 350 -45.25 -47.01 -31.28
N PHE A 351 -46.51 -46.65 -31.11
CA PHE A 351 -47.67 -47.33 -31.65
C PHE A 351 -48.36 -46.41 -32.64
N GLY A 352 -48.73 -46.95 -33.81
CA GLY A 352 -49.40 -46.24 -34.88
C GLY A 352 -50.62 -46.93 -35.39
N VAL A 353 -51.60 -46.14 -35.84
CA VAL A 353 -52.79 -46.61 -36.58
C VAL A 353 -52.89 -45.81 -37.86
N SER A 354 -53.15 -46.47 -38.99
CA SER A 354 -53.38 -45.80 -40.25
C SER A 354 -54.62 -46.32 -40.91
N LEU A 355 -55.29 -45.46 -41.65
CA LEU A 355 -56.52 -45.72 -42.36
C LEU A 355 -56.34 -45.34 -43.85
N ALA A 356 -56.79 -46.16 -44.78
CA ALA A 356 -56.85 -45.86 -46.20
C ALA A 356 -58.21 -46.19 -46.77
N HIS A 357 -58.78 -45.31 -47.59
CA HIS A 357 -60.03 -45.47 -48.28
C HIS A 357 -59.83 -45.29 -49.77
N ARG A 358 -60.21 -46.32 -50.58
CA ARG A 358 -60.12 -46.28 -52.04
C ARG A 358 -61.41 -45.66 -52.58
N LEU A 359 -61.25 -44.55 -53.29
CA LEU A 359 -62.37 -43.89 -53.98
C LEU A 359 -62.80 -44.65 -55.19
N ASP A 360 -64.08 -44.51 -55.57
CA ASP A 360 -64.64 -45.12 -56.73
C ASP A 360 -64.51 -44.30 -58.03
N PHE A 361 -63.24 -44.28 -58.55
CA PHE A 361 -62.86 -43.61 -59.77
C PHE A 361 -62.26 -44.57 -60.76
N SER A 362 -62.30 -44.22 -62.05
CA SER A 362 -61.67 -45.01 -63.11
C SER A 362 -60.18 -45.20 -62.93
N THR A 363 -59.49 -44.19 -62.44
CA THR A 363 -58.12 -44.28 -61.99
C THR A 363 -58.13 -44.59 -60.51
N PRO A 364 -57.35 -45.52 -59.97
CA PRO A 364 -57.30 -45.82 -58.55
C PRO A 364 -56.77 -44.62 -57.74
N VAL A 365 -57.62 -44.06 -56.88
CA VAL A 365 -57.27 -42.96 -55.95
C VAL A 365 -57.53 -43.43 -54.52
N MET A 366 -56.61 -43.19 -53.65
CA MET A 366 -56.68 -43.50 -52.22
C MET A 366 -56.48 -42.30 -51.38
N LEU A 367 -57.40 -42.06 -50.45
CA LEU A 367 -57.17 -41.10 -49.29
C LEU A 367 -56.64 -41.90 -48.12
N HIS A 368 -55.66 -41.39 -47.46
CA HIS A 368 -55.13 -42.03 -46.24
C HIS A 368 -54.85 -41.04 -45.15
N ALA A 369 -55.03 -41.48 -43.91
CA ALA A 369 -54.66 -40.77 -42.71
C ALA A 369 -53.99 -41.75 -41.76
N GLY A 370 -53.08 -41.21 -40.88
CA GLY A 370 -52.45 -42.01 -39.88
C GLY A 370 -52.07 -41.13 -38.65
N TYR A 371 -52.07 -41.80 -37.52
CA TYR A 371 -51.68 -41.25 -36.29
C TYR A 371 -50.79 -42.22 -35.51
N SER A 372 -49.76 -41.71 -34.88
CA SER A 372 -48.91 -42.51 -34.03
C SER A 372 -48.47 -41.72 -32.76
N ASN A 373 -48.13 -42.46 -31.72
CA ASN A 373 -47.67 -41.97 -30.47
C ASN A 373 -46.45 -42.76 -30.00
N GLY A 374 -45.35 -42.04 -29.63
CA GLY A 374 -44.12 -42.61 -29.10
C GLY A 374 -44.00 -42.50 -27.57
N GLY A 375 -45.09 -42.13 -26.90
CA GLY A 375 -45.13 -41.86 -25.45
C GLY A 375 -44.92 -40.39 -25.12
N GLY A 376 -45.55 -39.95 -24.01
CA GLY A 376 -45.57 -38.51 -23.61
C GLY A 376 -46.19 -37.65 -24.73
N ASP A 377 -45.57 -36.54 -25.06
CA ASP A 377 -46.05 -35.56 -26.05
C ASP A 377 -45.55 -35.88 -27.50
N ALA A 378 -44.95 -37.05 -27.72
CA ALA A 378 -44.42 -37.41 -29.03
C ALA A 378 -45.53 -38.00 -29.96
N HIS A 379 -46.36 -37.12 -30.50
CA HIS A 379 -47.46 -37.43 -31.42
C HIS A 379 -47.06 -37.09 -32.86
N VAL A 380 -47.37 -38.01 -33.81
CA VAL A 380 -47.14 -37.74 -35.21
C VAL A 380 -48.45 -38.10 -35.97
N ALA A 381 -48.89 -37.20 -36.82
CA ALA A 381 -50.04 -37.44 -37.71
C ALA A 381 -49.67 -37.14 -39.15
N ARG A 382 -50.24 -37.87 -40.10
CA ARG A 382 -50.16 -37.57 -41.52
C ARG A 382 -51.46 -37.78 -42.23
N VAL A 383 -51.70 -37.04 -43.26
CA VAL A 383 -52.75 -37.22 -44.19
C VAL A 383 -52.18 -37.19 -45.62
N GLY A 384 -52.72 -37.85 -46.53
CA GLY A 384 -52.24 -37.88 -47.93
C GLY A 384 -53.20 -38.48 -48.91
N VAL A 385 -52.89 -38.31 -50.18
CA VAL A 385 -53.59 -38.92 -51.34
C VAL A 385 -52.55 -39.71 -52.12
N ALA A 386 -52.91 -40.89 -52.59
CA ALA A 386 -52.08 -41.69 -53.49
C ALA A 386 -52.86 -42.03 -54.75
N PHE A 387 -52.16 -42.11 -55.86
CA PHE A 387 -52.75 -42.43 -57.19
C PHE A 387 -51.98 -43.62 -57.78
N GLU A 388 -52.64 -44.44 -58.47
CA GLU A 388 -52.07 -45.58 -59.26
C GLU A 388 -52.37 -45.34 -60.73
N PHE A 389 -51.31 -45.37 -61.58
CA PHE A 389 -51.41 -45.12 -63.02
C PHE A 389 -51.32 -46.39 -63.81
#